data_e5ae8d7b6734fd26176850d7e63cf792
#
_entry.id   e5ae8d7b6734fd26176850d7e63cf792
#
_cell.length_a   1.000
_cell.length_b   1.000
_cell.length_c   1.000
_cell.angle_alpha   90.00
_cell.angle_beta   90.00
_cell.angle_gamma   90.00
#
_symmetry.space_group_name_H-M   'P 1'
#
loop_
_entity.id
_entity.type
_entity.pdbx_description
1 polymer ?
#
loop_
_entity_poly.entity_id
_entity_poly.type
_entity_poly.pdbx_seq_one_letter_code
_entity_poly.pdbx_strand_id
1 'polypeptide(L)'
;MNNKEYEEAVNLYMSNVYKVALNACRNIADAEDIVQNTYEKLWKCNRKFTDTEHIKKWLIRVTINECNSLFRTPWMKRRTSEKELDKISFSTPEKSDLYYALGDLTQKEREIIHLYYYEDYKISEIANVMNMSETAIQTRLYRARTKLKCILKKEGWK
;
A
#
# COMPACT_ATOMS: atom_id res chain seq x y z
N MET A 1 13.29 19.90 7.49
CA MET A 1 14.06 18.97 6.64
C MET A 1 14.82 19.75 5.58
N ASN A 2 16.09 19.45 5.38
CA ASN A 2 16.89 20.12 4.35
C ASN A 2 16.76 19.38 3.00
N ASN A 3 17.23 20.00 1.92
CA ASN A 3 17.13 19.43 0.57
C ASN A 3 17.79 18.06 0.44
N LYS A 4 18.93 17.88 1.08
CA LYS A 4 19.70 16.64 1.02
C LYS A 4 18.94 15.48 1.67
N GLU A 5 18.38 15.69 2.85
CA GLU A 5 17.57 14.69 3.54
C GLU A 5 16.33 14.31 2.75
N TYR A 6 15.69 15.31 2.13
CA TYR A 6 14.53 15.10 1.30
C TYR A 6 14.86 14.24 0.07
N GLU A 7 15.94 14.59 -0.63
CA GLU A 7 16.39 13.83 -1.81
C GLU A 7 16.73 12.40 -1.45
N GLU A 8 17.40 12.17 -0.32
CA GLU A 8 17.71 10.83 0.17
C GLU A 8 16.42 10.03 0.42
N ALA A 9 15.43 10.65 1.06
CA ALA A 9 14.15 9.99 1.33
C ALA A 9 13.42 9.63 0.03
N VAL A 10 13.45 10.52 -0.96
CA VAL A 10 12.88 10.25 -2.28
C VAL A 10 13.58 9.07 -2.93
N ASN A 11 14.90 9.09 -3.00
CA ASN A 11 15.69 8.05 -3.66
C ASN A 11 15.56 6.69 -2.98
N LEU A 12 15.53 6.66 -1.66
CA LEU A 12 15.47 5.41 -0.90
C LEU A 12 14.08 4.77 -0.90
N TYR A 13 13.02 5.56 -0.81
CA TYR A 13 11.70 5.04 -0.48
C TYR A 13 10.61 5.30 -1.51
N MET A 14 10.91 5.96 -2.63
CA MET A 14 9.91 6.23 -3.68
C MET A 14 9.23 4.94 -4.15
N SER A 15 10.00 3.90 -4.38
CA SER A 15 9.49 2.60 -4.81
C SER A 15 8.55 1.99 -3.76
N ASN A 16 8.93 2.05 -2.48
CA ASN A 16 8.11 1.54 -1.38
C ASN A 16 6.78 2.27 -1.30
N VAL A 17 6.83 3.60 -1.32
CA VAL A 17 5.63 4.45 -1.24
C VAL A 17 4.71 4.20 -2.44
N TYR A 18 5.27 4.13 -3.64
CA TYR A 18 4.49 3.87 -4.86
C TYR A 18 3.80 2.50 -4.80
N LYS A 19 4.52 1.46 -4.36
CA LYS A 19 3.96 0.11 -4.26
C LYS A 19 2.82 0.04 -3.24
N VAL A 20 2.95 0.72 -2.10
CA VAL A 20 1.87 0.79 -1.11
C VAL A 20 0.65 1.46 -1.71
N ALA A 21 0.85 2.61 -2.37
CA ALA A 21 -0.23 3.37 -3.00
C ALA A 21 -0.92 2.56 -4.11
N LEU A 22 -0.14 1.96 -5.01
CA LEU A 22 -0.67 1.19 -6.13
C LEU A 22 -1.44 -0.04 -5.66
N ASN A 23 -0.92 -0.74 -4.65
CA ASN A 23 -1.60 -1.89 -4.06
C ASN A 23 -2.97 -1.51 -3.49
N ALA A 24 -3.06 -0.35 -2.83
CA ALA A 24 -4.31 0.13 -2.24
C ALA A 24 -5.28 0.65 -3.30
N CYS A 25 -4.80 1.51 -4.21
CA CYS A 25 -5.65 2.21 -5.20
C CYS A 25 -5.96 1.37 -6.42
N ARG A 26 -5.04 0.53 -6.85
CA ARG A 26 -5.12 -0.27 -8.08
C ARG A 26 -5.36 0.59 -9.33
N ASN A 27 -4.83 1.80 -9.30
CA ASN A 27 -4.95 2.79 -10.38
C ASN A 27 -3.66 3.60 -10.42
N ILE A 28 -2.98 3.62 -11.57
CA ILE A 28 -1.67 4.26 -11.71
C ILE A 28 -1.74 5.76 -11.43
N ALA A 29 -2.73 6.45 -12.03
CA ALA A 29 -2.86 7.90 -11.87
C ALA A 29 -3.13 8.27 -10.41
N ASP A 30 -3.99 7.54 -9.73
CA ASP A 30 -4.30 7.78 -8.32
C ASP A 30 -3.08 7.50 -7.43
N ALA A 31 -2.34 6.43 -7.73
CA ALA A 31 -1.12 6.10 -7.00
C ALA A 31 -0.07 7.20 -7.14
N GLU A 32 0.12 7.72 -8.34
CA GLU A 32 1.05 8.83 -8.59
C GLU A 32 0.66 10.09 -7.82
N ASP A 33 -0.64 10.41 -7.79
CA ASP A 33 -1.16 11.56 -7.04
C ASP A 33 -0.90 11.39 -5.53
N ILE A 34 -1.11 10.19 -5.01
CA ILE A 34 -0.88 9.87 -3.60
C ILE A 34 0.60 10.00 -3.26
N VAL A 35 1.48 9.49 -4.11
CA VAL A 35 2.93 9.61 -3.93
C VAL A 35 3.33 11.09 -3.87
N GLN A 36 2.84 11.88 -4.81
CA GLN A 36 3.12 13.32 -4.85
C GLN A 36 2.64 14.01 -3.57
N ASN A 37 1.43 13.74 -3.13
CA ASN A 37 0.87 14.31 -1.90
C ASN A 37 1.68 13.90 -0.66
N THR A 38 2.12 12.66 -0.62
CA THR A 38 2.91 12.11 0.49
C THR A 38 4.25 12.85 0.60
N TYR A 39 4.96 13.02 -0.52
CA TYR A 39 6.25 13.71 -0.52
C TYR A 39 6.10 15.21 -0.32
N GLU A 40 5.00 15.81 -0.77
CA GLU A 40 4.69 17.20 -0.46
C GLU A 40 4.52 17.40 1.04
N LYS A 41 3.83 16.49 1.71
CA LYS A 41 3.68 16.53 3.17
C LYS A 41 5.02 16.35 3.89
N LEU A 42 5.89 15.51 3.36
CA LEU A 42 7.24 15.36 3.92
C LEU A 42 8.02 16.66 3.81
N TRP A 43 7.97 17.32 2.67
CA TRP A 43 8.64 18.60 2.43
C TRP A 43 8.17 19.67 3.41
N LYS A 44 6.88 19.73 3.68
CA LYS A 44 6.26 20.70 4.58
C LYS A 44 6.36 20.33 6.07
N CYS A 45 6.81 19.11 6.36
CA CYS A 45 6.85 18.60 7.72
C CYS A 45 7.98 19.23 8.51
N ASN A 46 7.68 19.71 9.73
CA ASN A 46 8.67 20.25 10.66
C ASN A 46 9.18 19.20 11.65
N ARG A 47 8.76 17.96 11.48
CA ARG A 47 9.11 16.86 12.37
C ARG A 47 10.57 16.45 12.16
N LYS A 48 11.26 16.18 13.26
CA LYS A 48 12.61 15.63 13.20
C LYS A 48 12.53 14.11 13.24
N PHE A 49 13.29 13.47 12.35
CA PHE A 49 13.37 12.03 12.27
C PHE A 49 14.68 11.55 12.87
N THR A 50 14.63 10.43 13.60
CA THR A 50 15.82 9.89 14.28
C THR A 50 16.76 9.18 13.29
N ASP A 51 16.18 8.54 12.27
CA ASP A 51 16.95 7.82 11.24
C ASP A 51 16.09 7.61 9.99
N THR A 52 16.66 6.97 8.98
CA THR A 52 15.97 6.72 7.71
C THR A 52 14.79 5.77 7.86
N GLU A 53 14.87 4.80 8.77
CA GLU A 53 13.75 3.88 9.03
C GLU A 53 12.54 4.62 9.63
N HIS A 54 12.77 5.61 10.46
CA HIS A 54 11.72 6.45 11.01
C HIS A 54 11.00 7.22 9.90
N ILE A 55 11.75 7.76 8.94
CA ILE A 55 11.21 8.45 7.77
C ILE A 55 10.35 7.47 6.94
N LYS A 56 10.86 6.26 6.69
CA LYS A 56 10.14 5.23 5.93
C LYS A 56 8.79 4.90 6.56
N LYS A 57 8.76 4.66 7.87
CA LYS A 57 7.53 4.34 8.59
C LYS A 57 6.52 5.49 8.53
N TRP A 58 7.02 6.71 8.68
CA TRP A 58 6.18 7.90 8.56
C TRP A 58 5.59 8.03 7.15
N LEU A 59 6.42 7.84 6.11
CA LEU A 59 5.98 7.90 4.72
C LEU A 59 4.89 6.85 4.42
N ILE A 60 5.07 5.62 4.88
CA ILE A 60 4.10 4.55 4.67
C ILE A 60 2.79 4.87 5.38
N ARG A 61 2.85 5.37 6.62
CA ARG A 61 1.65 5.79 7.34
C ARG A 61 0.88 6.89 6.60
N VAL A 62 1.58 7.91 6.15
CA VAL A 62 0.96 9.01 5.40
C VAL A 62 0.36 8.50 4.09
N THR A 63 1.06 7.59 3.41
CA THR A 63 0.57 6.97 2.17
C THR A 63 -0.75 6.22 2.42
N ILE A 64 -0.81 5.40 3.46
CA ILE A 64 -2.04 4.68 3.83
C ILE A 64 -3.17 5.66 4.15
N ASN A 65 -2.88 6.72 4.90
CA ASN A 65 -3.87 7.74 5.23
C ASN A 65 -4.40 8.47 3.99
N GLU A 66 -3.51 8.77 3.04
CA GLU A 66 -3.89 9.40 1.76
C GLU A 66 -4.79 8.45 0.94
N CYS A 67 -4.45 7.17 0.90
CA CYS A 67 -5.27 6.16 0.23
C CYS A 67 -6.66 6.09 0.86
N ASN A 68 -6.73 6.06 2.18
CA ASN A 68 -8.00 5.99 2.91
C ASN A 68 -8.87 7.23 2.64
N SER A 69 -8.25 8.41 2.60
CA SER A 69 -8.96 9.66 2.29
C SER A 69 -9.54 9.64 0.89
N LEU A 70 -8.77 9.16 -0.08
CA LEU A 70 -9.23 9.06 -1.46
C LEU A 70 -10.43 8.13 -1.59
N PHE A 71 -10.40 6.98 -0.94
CA PHE A 71 -11.47 5.98 -1.02
C PHE A 71 -12.74 6.37 -0.25
N ARG A 72 -12.69 7.39 0.60
CA ARG A 72 -13.88 7.92 1.26
C ARG A 72 -14.75 8.75 0.32
N THR A 73 -14.21 9.21 -0.81
CA THR A 73 -14.99 10.01 -1.75
C THR A 73 -15.94 9.11 -2.54
N PRO A 74 -17.24 9.48 -2.68
CA PRO A 74 -18.21 8.66 -3.42
C PRO A 74 -17.81 8.43 -4.88
N TRP A 75 -17.06 9.36 -5.45
CA TRP A 75 -16.61 9.33 -6.82
C TRP A 75 -15.65 8.17 -7.08
N MET A 76 -14.77 7.86 -6.12
CA MET A 76 -13.79 6.79 -6.25
C MET A 76 -14.38 5.39 -6.22
N LYS A 77 -15.51 5.21 -5.53
CA LYS A 77 -16.19 3.91 -5.47
C LYS A 77 -16.71 3.45 -6.83
N ARG A 78 -16.83 4.36 -7.79
CA ARG A 78 -17.36 4.10 -9.13
C ARG A 78 -16.28 3.95 -10.19
N ARG A 79 -15.00 4.15 -9.84
CA ARG A 79 -13.91 4.35 -10.79
C ARG A 79 -13.10 3.10 -11.13
N THR A 80 -13.45 1.94 -10.62
CA THR A 80 -12.69 0.71 -10.91
C THR A 80 -12.97 0.27 -12.34
N SER A 81 -12.09 0.58 -13.28
CA SER A 81 -12.19 0.05 -14.62
C SER A 81 -11.06 -0.95 -14.85
N GLU A 82 -11.41 -2.10 -15.40
CA GLU A 82 -10.45 -3.14 -15.79
C GLU A 82 -9.44 -2.62 -16.81
N LYS A 83 -9.80 -1.60 -17.57
CA LYS A 83 -8.95 -1.03 -18.61
C LYS A 83 -7.66 -0.41 -18.07
N GLU A 84 -7.65 0.06 -16.82
CA GLU A 84 -6.46 0.64 -16.22
C GLU A 84 -5.50 -0.43 -15.70
N LEU A 85 -6.01 -1.61 -15.35
CA LEU A 85 -5.18 -2.73 -14.95
C LEU A 85 -4.32 -3.22 -16.11
N ASP A 86 -4.80 -3.08 -17.35
CA ASP A 86 -4.06 -3.48 -18.56
C ASP A 86 -2.79 -2.63 -18.77
N LYS A 87 -2.71 -1.45 -18.14
CA LYS A 87 -1.54 -0.57 -18.22
C LYS A 87 -0.42 -0.99 -17.27
N ILE A 88 -0.72 -1.90 -16.35
CA ILE A 88 0.26 -2.38 -15.37
C ILE A 88 1.01 -3.56 -15.97
N SER A 89 2.33 -3.41 -16.07
CA SER A 89 3.22 -4.41 -16.61
C SER A 89 3.72 -5.34 -15.52
N PHE A 90 3.77 -6.64 -15.80
CA PHE A 90 4.25 -7.65 -14.86
C PHE A 90 5.43 -8.41 -15.45
N SER A 91 6.40 -8.73 -14.58
CA SER A 91 7.61 -9.45 -14.99
C SER A 91 7.37 -10.95 -15.20
N THR A 92 6.32 -11.52 -14.59
CA THR A 92 5.98 -12.95 -14.72
C THR A 92 4.46 -13.13 -14.71
N PRO A 93 3.93 -14.22 -15.32
CA PRO A 93 2.50 -14.56 -15.22
C PRO A 93 2.05 -14.77 -13.77
N GLU A 94 2.89 -15.34 -12.91
CA GLU A 94 2.58 -15.56 -11.50
C GLU A 94 2.33 -14.25 -10.77
N LYS A 95 3.14 -13.23 -11.03
CA LYS A 95 2.95 -11.89 -10.44
C LYS A 95 1.66 -11.24 -10.92
N SER A 96 1.33 -11.43 -12.19
CA SER A 96 0.06 -10.96 -12.76
C SER A 96 -1.12 -11.63 -12.07
N ASP A 97 -1.08 -12.96 -11.92
CA ASP A 97 -2.15 -13.73 -11.28
C ASP A 97 -2.34 -13.30 -9.83
N LEU A 98 -1.25 -13.08 -9.11
CA LEU A 98 -1.29 -12.60 -7.73
C LEU A 98 -1.93 -11.21 -7.65
N TYR A 99 -1.56 -10.32 -8.56
CA TYR A 99 -2.12 -8.97 -8.61
C TYR A 99 -3.64 -9.00 -8.80
N TYR A 100 -4.12 -9.82 -9.75
CA TYR A 100 -5.56 -9.97 -9.99
C TYR A 100 -6.28 -10.61 -8.81
N ALA A 101 -5.66 -11.62 -8.18
CA ALA A 101 -6.21 -12.25 -6.98
C ALA A 101 -6.35 -11.25 -5.83
N LEU A 102 -5.37 -10.37 -5.64
CA LEU A 102 -5.41 -9.32 -4.64
C LEU A 102 -6.58 -8.35 -4.88
N GLY A 103 -7.04 -8.22 -6.12
CA GLY A 103 -8.19 -7.38 -6.46
C GLY A 103 -9.49 -7.83 -5.83
N ASP A 104 -9.62 -9.10 -5.47
CA ASP A 104 -10.80 -9.64 -4.81
C ASP A 104 -10.81 -9.41 -3.30
N LEU A 105 -9.71 -8.89 -2.75
CA LEU A 105 -9.63 -8.50 -1.36
C LEU A 105 -10.16 -7.06 -1.18
N THR A 106 -10.60 -6.75 0.04
CA THR A 106 -10.91 -5.36 0.38
C THR A 106 -9.62 -4.55 0.42
N GLN A 107 -9.75 -3.22 0.33
CA GLN A 107 -8.60 -2.33 0.43
C GLN A 107 -7.78 -2.59 1.70
N LYS A 108 -8.45 -2.69 2.85
CA LYS A 108 -7.78 -2.92 4.13
C LYS A 108 -7.05 -4.25 4.15
N GLU A 109 -7.65 -5.29 3.59
CA GLU A 109 -7.03 -6.61 3.49
C GLU A 109 -5.76 -6.55 2.63
N ARG A 110 -5.83 -5.85 1.49
CA ARG A 110 -4.66 -5.67 0.61
C ARG A 110 -3.55 -4.90 1.32
N GLU A 111 -3.89 -3.83 2.03
CA GLU A 111 -2.91 -3.03 2.77
C GLU A 111 -2.22 -3.85 3.85
N ILE A 112 -2.96 -4.64 4.60
CA ILE A 112 -2.41 -5.49 5.66
C ILE A 112 -1.48 -6.56 5.07
N ILE A 113 -1.91 -7.23 4.00
CA ILE A 113 -1.10 -8.24 3.30
C ILE A 113 0.20 -7.60 2.80
N HIS A 114 0.12 -6.44 2.18
CA HIS A 114 1.29 -5.75 1.64
C HIS A 114 2.29 -5.39 2.75
N LEU A 115 1.82 -4.80 3.83
CA LEU A 115 2.69 -4.42 4.95
C LEU A 115 3.34 -5.63 5.61
N TYR A 116 2.61 -6.71 5.75
CA TYR A 116 3.11 -7.91 6.39
C TYR A 116 4.14 -8.65 5.54
N TYR A 117 3.85 -8.88 4.27
CA TYR A 117 4.69 -9.71 3.40
C TYR A 117 5.74 -8.94 2.61
N TYR A 118 5.46 -7.73 2.18
CA TYR A 118 6.39 -6.95 1.36
C TYR A 118 7.24 -5.98 2.17
N GLU A 119 6.68 -5.40 3.23
CA GLU A 119 7.41 -4.46 4.06
C GLU A 119 7.94 -5.10 5.35
N ASP A 120 7.65 -6.37 5.58
CA ASP A 120 8.08 -7.14 6.77
C ASP A 120 7.66 -6.50 8.10
N TYR A 121 6.49 -5.87 8.13
CA TYR A 121 5.97 -5.25 9.34
C TYR A 121 5.43 -6.31 10.31
N LYS A 122 5.69 -6.09 11.59
CA LYS A 122 5.09 -6.91 12.66
C LYS A 122 3.61 -6.53 12.82
N ILE A 123 2.82 -7.44 13.37
CA ILE A 123 1.39 -7.19 13.64
C ILE A 123 1.21 -5.90 14.44
N SER A 124 2.04 -5.66 15.48
CA SER A 124 1.99 -4.44 16.28
C SER A 124 2.24 -3.17 15.45
N GLU A 125 3.17 -3.23 14.50
CA GLU A 125 3.49 -2.11 13.62
C GLU A 125 2.33 -1.82 12.65
N ILE A 126 1.73 -2.87 12.10
CA ILE A 126 0.57 -2.74 11.20
C ILE A 126 -0.62 -2.14 11.97
N ALA A 127 -0.86 -2.62 13.19
CA ALA A 127 -1.91 -2.10 14.05
C ALA A 127 -1.76 -0.61 14.29
N ASN A 128 -0.54 -0.16 14.53
CA ASN A 128 -0.22 1.26 14.72
C ASN A 128 -0.47 2.08 13.44
N VAL A 129 0.03 1.59 12.29
CA VAL A 129 -0.15 2.27 11.01
C VAL A 129 -1.61 2.36 10.60
N MET A 130 -2.37 1.28 10.79
CA MET A 130 -3.77 1.19 10.38
C MET A 130 -4.75 1.75 11.42
N ASN A 131 -4.25 2.13 12.59
CA ASN A 131 -5.06 2.58 13.72
C ASN A 131 -6.13 1.54 14.10
N MET A 132 -5.71 0.32 14.25
CA MET A 132 -6.55 -0.84 14.59
C MET A 132 -5.90 -1.64 15.70
N SER A 133 -6.69 -2.48 16.40
CA SER A 133 -6.14 -3.38 17.42
C SER A 133 -5.33 -4.50 16.74
N GLU A 134 -4.39 -5.07 17.48
CA GLU A 134 -3.61 -6.22 16.97
C GLU A 134 -4.52 -7.42 16.67
N THR A 135 -5.52 -7.64 17.51
CA THR A 135 -6.52 -8.71 17.30
C THR A 135 -7.26 -8.51 15.98
N ALA A 136 -7.67 -7.26 15.68
CA ALA A 136 -8.35 -6.94 14.42
C ALA A 136 -7.44 -7.19 13.22
N ILE A 137 -6.16 -6.82 13.33
CA ILE A 137 -5.18 -7.07 12.26
C ILE A 137 -5.00 -8.58 12.06
N GLN A 138 -4.82 -9.34 13.12
CA GLN A 138 -4.69 -10.81 13.04
C GLN A 138 -5.88 -11.45 12.35
N THR A 139 -7.08 -11.04 12.71
CA THR A 139 -8.32 -11.57 12.12
C THR A 139 -8.40 -11.25 10.63
N ARG A 140 -8.11 -10.01 10.26
CA ARG A 140 -8.15 -9.59 8.85
C ARG A 140 -7.06 -10.27 8.03
N LEU A 141 -5.87 -10.42 8.60
CA LEU A 141 -4.77 -11.13 7.94
C LEU A 141 -5.13 -12.59 7.67
N TYR A 142 -5.71 -13.26 8.65
CA TYR A 142 -6.18 -14.64 8.51
C TYR A 142 -7.23 -14.75 7.39
N ARG A 143 -8.23 -13.87 7.39
CA ARG A 143 -9.29 -13.86 6.37
C ARG A 143 -8.72 -13.59 4.98
N ALA A 144 -7.81 -12.64 4.87
CA ALA A 144 -7.18 -12.30 3.60
C ALA A 144 -6.38 -13.48 3.05
N ARG A 145 -5.58 -14.14 3.91
CA ARG A 145 -4.83 -15.33 3.52
C ARG A 145 -5.75 -16.45 3.03
N THR A 146 -6.85 -16.67 3.73
CA THR A 146 -7.82 -17.71 3.38
C THR A 146 -8.45 -17.42 2.03
N LYS A 147 -8.85 -16.19 1.78
CA LYS A 147 -9.41 -15.77 0.49
C LYS A 147 -8.41 -15.95 -0.64
N LEU A 148 -7.16 -15.48 -0.44
CA LEU A 148 -6.11 -15.62 -1.45
C LEU A 148 -5.83 -17.09 -1.76
N LYS A 149 -5.74 -17.92 -0.73
CA LYS A 149 -5.52 -19.36 -0.91
C LYS A 149 -6.62 -20.00 -1.74
N CYS A 150 -7.88 -19.65 -1.50
CA CYS A 150 -8.99 -20.16 -2.28
C CYS A 150 -8.95 -19.69 -3.74
N ILE A 151 -8.69 -18.41 -3.96
CA ILE A 151 -8.62 -17.82 -5.30
C ILE A 151 -7.48 -18.43 -6.10
N LEU A 152 -6.30 -18.51 -5.52
CA LEU A 152 -5.09 -19.02 -6.18
C LEU A 152 -5.22 -20.51 -6.48
N LYS A 153 -5.88 -21.29 -5.63
CA LYS A 153 -6.16 -22.71 -5.91
C LYS A 153 -7.04 -22.89 -7.13
N LYS A 154 -8.05 -22.03 -7.29
CA LYS A 154 -8.94 -22.09 -8.47
C LYS A 154 -8.18 -21.78 -9.76
N GLU A 155 -7.10 -21.00 -9.66
CA GLU A 155 -6.25 -20.63 -10.81
C GLU A 155 -5.06 -21.57 -10.99
N GLY A 156 -4.97 -22.65 -10.21
CA GLY A 156 -3.93 -23.67 -10.35
C GLY A 156 -2.66 -23.43 -9.54
N TRP A 157 -2.67 -22.51 -8.62
CA TRP A 157 -1.53 -22.28 -7.72
C TRP A 157 -1.44 -23.40 -6.67
N LYS A 158 -0.22 -23.80 -6.37
CA LYS A 158 0.05 -24.82 -5.34
C LYS A 158 0.27 -24.23 -3.96
#